data_3b3054867d4be0f83ffbc0f23f3c5696
#
_entry.id   3b3054867d4be0f83ffbc0f23f3c5696
#
_cell.length_a   1.000
_cell.length_b   1.000
_cell.length_c   1.000
_cell.angle_alpha   90.00
_cell.angle_beta   90.00
_cell.angle_gamma   90.00
#
_symmetry.space_group_name_H-M   'P 1'
#
loop_
_entity.id
_entity.type
_entity.pdbx_description
1 polymer ?
#
loop_
_entity_poly.entity_id
_entity_poly.type
_entity_poly.pdbx_seq_one_letter_code
_entity_poly.pdbx_strand_id
1 'polypeptide(L)'
;FSIEYVFRLISINKPWKYVTSFMGIVDLLSILPTYISLIVAGPQYLLVIRTVRLLRIFRILKLTRYISEANILKNALRASAVKIIVFIGGVVVLVLIMGTLMYIIEGPEHGFTSIPTSMYWTIVTITTVGYGDIAPSTTLGQTLASLIMLLGYGIISVPTGIVGGAIAKPKIPREQCEITTQSCPHCSKDGHDYNAKHCKYCGEKL
;
A
#
# COMPACT_ATOMS: atom_id res chain seq x y z
N PHE A 1 -30.69 -2.04 5.85
CA PHE A 1 -29.35 -2.38 6.35
C PHE A 1 -29.39 -3.30 7.56
N SER A 2 -30.17 -3.00 8.62
CA SER A 2 -30.30 -3.89 9.79
C SER A 2 -30.85 -5.26 9.39
N ILE A 3 -31.90 -5.28 8.56
CA ILE A 3 -32.49 -6.51 8.03
C ILE A 3 -31.45 -7.28 7.17
N GLU A 4 -30.73 -6.59 6.32
CA GLU A 4 -29.67 -7.17 5.48
C GLU A 4 -28.57 -7.81 6.35
N TYR A 5 -28.13 -7.12 7.40
CA TYR A 5 -27.11 -7.64 8.32
C TYR A 5 -27.55 -8.91 9.04
N VAL A 6 -28.80 -8.90 9.54
CA VAL A 6 -29.40 -10.07 10.20
C VAL A 6 -29.53 -11.25 9.24
N PHE A 7 -30.00 -11.03 8.00
CA PHE A 7 -30.09 -12.10 6.99
C PHE A 7 -28.71 -12.66 6.62
N ARG A 8 -27.69 -11.81 6.52
CA ARG A 8 -26.31 -12.28 6.28
C ARG A 8 -25.79 -13.13 7.45
N LEU A 9 -26.07 -12.73 8.70
CA LEU A 9 -25.70 -13.49 9.91
C LEU A 9 -26.34 -14.88 9.95
N ILE A 10 -27.62 -14.98 9.53
CA ILE A 10 -28.36 -16.25 9.50
C ILE A 10 -27.89 -17.14 8.35
N SER A 11 -27.52 -16.54 7.19
CA SER A 11 -27.11 -17.30 6.00
C SER A 11 -25.68 -17.86 6.06
N ILE A 12 -24.86 -17.45 7.03
CA ILE A 12 -23.45 -17.85 7.11
C ILE A 12 -23.28 -18.92 8.17
N ASN A 13 -22.65 -20.05 7.79
CA ASN A 13 -22.38 -21.18 8.69
C ASN A 13 -21.48 -20.85 9.91
N LYS A 14 -20.70 -19.74 9.87
CA LYS A 14 -19.82 -19.28 10.95
C LYS A 14 -20.02 -17.77 11.19
N PRO A 15 -21.11 -17.35 11.89
CA PRO A 15 -21.46 -15.94 12.06
C PRO A 15 -20.36 -15.15 12.81
N TRP A 16 -19.68 -15.75 13.77
CA TRP A 16 -18.61 -15.11 14.54
C TRP A 16 -17.43 -14.69 13.66
N LYS A 17 -17.07 -15.51 12.68
CA LYS A 17 -15.99 -15.20 11.72
C LYS A 17 -16.40 -14.06 10.75
N TYR A 18 -17.68 -13.91 10.47
CA TYR A 18 -18.20 -12.80 9.68
C TYR A 18 -18.18 -11.49 10.45
N VAL A 19 -18.66 -11.48 11.71
CA VAL A 19 -18.68 -10.28 12.57
C VAL A 19 -17.29 -9.67 12.74
N THR A 20 -16.25 -10.51 12.88
CA THR A 20 -14.85 -10.08 13.00
C THR A 20 -14.18 -9.80 11.66
N SER A 21 -14.83 -10.09 10.54
CA SER A 21 -14.30 -9.78 9.20
C SER A 21 -14.42 -8.30 8.90
N PHE A 22 -13.56 -7.80 7.99
CA PHE A 22 -13.61 -6.40 7.54
C PHE A 22 -15.02 -5.98 7.09
N MET A 23 -15.72 -6.84 6.33
CA MET A 23 -17.09 -6.58 5.86
C MET A 23 -18.12 -6.56 6.99
N GLY A 24 -18.01 -7.47 7.95
CA GLY A 24 -18.87 -7.51 9.13
C GLY A 24 -18.75 -6.26 9.99
N ILE A 25 -17.51 -5.78 10.16
CA ILE A 25 -17.23 -4.54 10.90
C ILE A 25 -17.79 -3.32 10.16
N VAL A 26 -17.62 -3.23 8.84
CA VAL A 26 -18.20 -2.15 8.02
C VAL A 26 -19.72 -2.15 8.09
N ASP A 27 -20.36 -3.31 8.03
CA ASP A 27 -21.81 -3.45 8.17
C ASP A 27 -22.27 -3.01 9.55
N LEU A 28 -21.57 -3.42 10.62
CA LEU A 28 -21.85 -3.02 11.98
C LEU A 28 -21.71 -1.50 12.18
N LEU A 29 -20.57 -0.93 11.76
CA LEU A 29 -20.33 0.52 11.83
C LEU A 29 -21.37 1.34 11.04
N SER A 30 -21.93 0.78 9.98
CA SER A 30 -22.98 1.45 9.20
C SER A 30 -24.33 1.52 9.91
N ILE A 31 -24.61 0.61 10.83
CA ILE A 31 -25.86 0.46 11.57
C ILE A 31 -25.77 1.15 12.93
N LEU A 32 -24.59 1.07 13.58
CA LEU A 32 -24.32 1.55 14.93
C LEU A 32 -24.81 3.00 15.20
N PRO A 33 -24.58 3.98 14.31
CA PRO A 33 -25.01 5.37 14.54
C PRO A 33 -26.52 5.52 14.74
N THR A 34 -27.30 4.66 14.10
CA THR A 34 -28.78 4.74 14.20
C THR A 34 -29.23 4.27 15.58
N TYR A 35 -28.66 3.20 16.11
CA TYR A 35 -29.03 2.67 17.43
C TYR A 35 -28.49 3.53 18.57
N ILE A 36 -27.26 4.03 18.46
CA ILE A 36 -26.70 4.98 19.44
C ILE A 36 -27.56 6.24 19.53
N SER A 37 -28.04 6.78 18.41
CA SER A 37 -28.88 7.98 18.40
C SER A 37 -30.27 7.74 19.01
N LEU A 38 -30.72 6.50 19.11
CA LEU A 38 -32.00 6.14 19.76
C LEU A 38 -31.85 5.96 21.27
N ILE A 39 -30.68 5.44 21.72
CA ILE A 39 -30.41 5.15 23.14
C ILE A 39 -29.95 6.40 23.89
N VAL A 40 -29.14 7.24 23.26
CA VAL A 40 -28.56 8.45 23.85
C VAL A 40 -29.45 9.64 23.51
N ALA A 41 -30.57 9.77 24.20
CA ALA A 41 -31.50 10.87 24.05
C ALA A 41 -31.26 11.90 25.17
N GLY A 42 -30.47 12.97 24.90
CA GLY A 42 -30.27 14.06 25.84
C GLY A 42 -29.57 15.25 25.17
N PRO A 43 -29.90 16.50 25.57
CA PRO A 43 -29.34 17.71 24.92
C PRO A 43 -27.83 17.82 25.06
N GLN A 44 -27.25 17.30 26.14
CA GLN A 44 -25.80 17.30 26.39
C GLN A 44 -25.02 16.38 25.43
N TYR A 45 -25.67 15.43 24.75
CA TYR A 45 -25.02 14.48 23.86
C TYR A 45 -25.16 14.83 22.37
N LEU A 46 -25.74 15.98 22.04
CA LEU A 46 -25.97 16.39 20.65
C LEU A 46 -24.69 16.44 19.80
N LEU A 47 -23.56 16.84 20.37
CA LEU A 47 -22.27 16.83 19.70
C LEU A 47 -21.80 15.42 19.39
N VAL A 48 -21.93 14.49 20.34
CA VAL A 48 -21.55 13.09 20.19
C VAL A 48 -22.42 12.44 19.10
N ILE A 49 -23.74 12.66 19.12
CA ILE A 49 -24.68 12.16 18.12
C ILE A 49 -24.34 12.69 16.72
N ARG A 50 -23.93 13.97 16.63
CA ARG A 50 -23.52 14.58 15.36
C ARG A 50 -22.24 13.93 14.83
N THR A 51 -21.24 13.69 15.68
CA THR A 51 -19.99 13.03 15.32
C THR A 51 -20.20 11.57 14.91
N VAL A 52 -20.99 10.82 15.69
CA VAL A 52 -21.33 9.42 15.37
C VAL A 52 -22.07 9.30 14.04
N ARG A 53 -22.84 10.33 13.65
CA ARG A 53 -23.51 10.37 12.34
C ARG A 53 -22.52 10.33 11.17
N LEU A 54 -21.27 10.86 11.36
CA LEU A 54 -20.21 10.79 10.33
C LEU A 54 -19.80 9.36 10.01
N LEU A 55 -19.95 8.42 10.95
CA LEU A 55 -19.69 7.00 10.69
C LEU A 55 -20.57 6.42 9.56
N ARG A 56 -21.64 7.12 9.16
CA ARG A 56 -22.44 6.72 7.99
C ARG A 56 -21.63 6.69 6.69
N ILE A 57 -20.48 7.39 6.63
CA ILE A 57 -19.58 7.36 5.46
C ILE A 57 -19.07 5.94 5.16
N PHE A 58 -18.95 5.08 6.19
CA PHE A 58 -18.55 3.69 5.99
C PHE A 58 -19.50 2.87 5.10
N ARG A 59 -20.72 3.41 4.81
CA ARG A 59 -21.63 2.81 3.83
C ARG A 59 -21.04 2.77 2.42
N ILE A 60 -20.09 3.68 2.10
CA ILE A 60 -19.38 3.69 0.82
C ILE A 60 -18.52 2.42 0.67
N LEU A 61 -18.01 1.89 1.78
CA LEU A 61 -17.20 0.67 1.78
C LEU A 61 -18.01 -0.61 1.50
N LYS A 62 -19.36 -0.52 1.48
CA LYS A 62 -20.24 -1.63 1.07
C LYS A 62 -20.23 -1.91 -0.44
N LEU A 63 -19.52 -1.13 -1.23
CA LEU A 63 -19.36 -1.34 -2.66
C LEU A 63 -18.54 -2.61 -2.91
N THR A 64 -19.18 -3.77 -2.74
CA THR A 64 -18.58 -5.11 -2.87
C THR A 64 -17.92 -5.34 -4.24
N ARG A 65 -18.35 -4.59 -5.26
CA ARG A 65 -17.80 -4.65 -6.62
C ARG A 65 -16.29 -4.37 -6.68
N TYR A 66 -15.77 -3.57 -5.73
CA TYR A 66 -14.36 -3.17 -5.72
C TYR A 66 -13.46 -4.04 -4.83
N ILE A 67 -14.01 -5.06 -4.16
CA ILE A 67 -13.23 -5.92 -3.26
C ILE A 67 -12.22 -6.77 -4.03
N SER A 68 -12.57 -7.25 -5.22
CA SER A 68 -11.64 -8.01 -6.07
C SER A 68 -10.43 -7.14 -6.45
N GLU A 69 -10.66 -5.91 -6.86
CA GLU A 69 -9.62 -4.95 -7.22
C GLU A 69 -8.76 -4.56 -6.01
N ALA A 70 -9.40 -4.33 -4.86
CA ALA A 70 -8.70 -4.08 -3.60
C ALA A 70 -7.81 -5.25 -3.18
N ASN A 71 -8.23 -6.50 -3.42
CA ASN A 71 -7.42 -7.68 -3.16
C ASN A 71 -6.24 -7.80 -4.13
N ILE A 72 -6.41 -7.43 -5.40
CA ILE A 72 -5.31 -7.37 -6.37
C ILE A 72 -4.25 -6.37 -5.89
N LEU A 73 -4.67 -5.16 -5.53
CA LEU A 73 -3.78 -4.13 -5.00
C LEU A 73 -3.07 -4.58 -3.71
N LYS A 74 -3.81 -5.16 -2.77
CA LYS A 74 -3.25 -5.70 -1.52
C LYS A 74 -2.20 -6.78 -1.77
N ASN A 75 -2.46 -7.69 -2.71
CA ASN A 75 -1.52 -8.75 -3.04
C ASN A 75 -0.26 -8.19 -3.74
N ALA A 76 -0.42 -7.22 -4.63
CA ALA A 76 0.70 -6.52 -5.27
C ALA A 76 1.57 -5.79 -4.25
N LEU A 77 0.96 -5.06 -3.30
CA LEU A 77 1.67 -4.40 -2.21
C LEU A 77 2.41 -5.39 -1.31
N ARG A 78 1.77 -6.50 -0.93
CA ARG A 78 2.44 -7.56 -0.13
C ARG A 78 3.61 -8.18 -0.88
N ALA A 79 3.47 -8.47 -2.16
CA ALA A 79 4.54 -9.02 -2.99
C ALA A 79 5.73 -8.05 -3.14
N SER A 80 5.47 -6.75 -3.05
CA SER A 80 6.45 -5.68 -3.19
C SER A 80 6.97 -5.15 -1.86
N ALA A 81 6.40 -5.58 -0.72
CA ALA A 81 6.64 -4.99 0.60
C ALA A 81 8.14 -4.93 0.96
N VAL A 82 8.90 -6.01 0.75
CA VAL A 82 10.33 -6.04 1.07
C VAL A 82 11.10 -4.99 0.25
N LYS A 83 10.79 -4.85 -1.04
CA LYS A 83 11.43 -3.87 -1.92
C LYS A 83 11.11 -2.45 -1.48
N ILE A 84 9.86 -2.19 -1.10
CA ILE A 84 9.39 -0.89 -0.60
C ILE A 84 10.08 -0.55 0.72
N ILE A 85 10.18 -1.50 1.66
CA ILE A 85 10.84 -1.28 2.97
C ILE A 85 12.31 -0.94 2.79
N VAL A 86 13.04 -1.69 1.96
CA VAL A 86 14.45 -1.42 1.66
C VAL A 86 14.61 -0.04 1.01
N PHE A 87 13.73 0.30 0.07
CA PHE A 87 13.75 1.60 -0.58
C PHE A 87 13.49 2.75 0.41
N ILE A 88 12.46 2.63 1.26
CA ILE A 88 12.16 3.64 2.30
C ILE A 88 13.33 3.77 3.28
N GLY A 89 13.97 2.66 3.65
CA GLY A 89 15.18 2.68 4.47
C GLY A 89 16.29 3.52 3.83
N GLY A 90 16.53 3.34 2.53
CA GLY A 90 17.48 4.17 1.77
C GLY A 90 17.10 5.65 1.74
N VAL A 91 15.82 5.96 1.57
CA VAL A 91 15.32 7.35 1.61
C VAL A 91 15.53 7.97 2.99
N VAL A 92 15.29 7.24 4.08
CA VAL A 92 15.52 7.73 5.44
C VAL A 92 16.99 8.07 5.66
N VAL A 93 17.92 7.21 5.21
CA VAL A 93 19.36 7.50 5.28
C VAL A 93 19.71 8.74 4.45
N LEU A 94 19.16 8.88 3.26
CA LEU A 94 19.36 10.05 2.41
C LEU A 94 18.85 11.33 3.09
N VAL A 95 17.68 11.29 3.71
CA VAL A 95 17.11 12.42 4.47
C VAL A 95 18.01 12.81 5.64
N LEU A 96 18.56 11.83 6.36
CA LEU A 96 19.51 12.08 7.45
C LEU A 96 20.76 12.80 6.95
N ILE A 97 21.34 12.32 5.85
CA ILE A 97 22.56 12.91 5.27
C ILE A 97 22.27 14.32 4.77
N MET A 98 21.26 14.50 3.93
CA MET A 98 20.92 15.78 3.31
C MET A 98 20.44 16.81 4.34
N GLY A 99 19.63 16.38 5.34
CA GLY A 99 19.18 17.22 6.44
C GLY A 99 20.35 17.70 7.32
N THR A 100 21.31 16.82 7.60
CA THR A 100 22.51 17.18 8.37
C THR A 100 23.40 18.15 7.58
N LEU A 101 23.59 17.92 6.29
CA LEU A 101 24.35 18.84 5.43
C LEU A 101 23.68 20.21 5.38
N MET A 102 22.35 20.26 5.24
CA MET A 102 21.61 21.51 5.23
C MET A 102 21.74 22.27 6.56
N TYR A 103 21.69 21.55 7.71
CA TYR A 103 21.92 22.13 9.02
C TYR A 103 23.32 22.76 9.15
N ILE A 104 24.37 22.12 8.62
CA ILE A 104 25.75 22.62 8.66
C ILE A 104 25.93 23.84 7.76
N ILE A 105 25.30 23.86 6.59
CA ILE A 105 25.48 24.94 5.59
C ILE A 105 24.67 26.17 5.96
N GLU A 106 23.40 26.03 6.31
CA GLU A 106 22.50 27.16 6.58
C GLU A 106 22.55 27.60 8.05
N GLY A 107 22.58 26.66 8.97
CA GLY A 107 22.64 26.93 10.40
C GLY A 107 21.37 27.55 10.99
N PRO A 108 21.38 27.84 12.31
CA PRO A 108 20.24 28.37 13.03
C PRO A 108 19.77 29.75 12.56
N GLU A 109 20.68 30.55 12.02
CA GLU A 109 20.39 31.94 11.58
C GLU A 109 19.40 31.99 10.41
N HIS A 110 19.35 30.92 9.60
CA HIS A 110 18.46 30.81 8.46
C HIS A 110 17.28 29.86 8.69
N GLY A 111 16.93 29.59 9.96
CA GLY A 111 15.78 28.76 10.31
C GLY A 111 16.08 27.26 10.46
N PHE A 112 17.28 26.81 10.13
CA PHE A 112 17.72 25.43 10.32
C PHE A 112 18.29 25.21 11.72
N THR A 113 17.41 25.35 12.73
CA THR A 113 17.78 25.43 14.15
C THR A 113 18.31 24.13 14.75
N SER A 114 18.00 22.99 14.13
CA SER A 114 18.42 21.66 14.58
C SER A 114 18.43 20.66 13.42
N ILE A 115 19.14 19.52 13.61
CA ILE A 115 19.15 18.43 12.63
C ILE A 115 17.72 17.92 12.35
N PRO A 116 16.85 17.65 13.36
CA PRO A 116 15.46 17.26 13.10
C PRO A 116 14.67 18.27 12.28
N THR A 117 14.86 19.57 12.51
CA THR A 117 14.22 20.63 11.71
C THR A 117 14.68 20.60 10.26
N SER A 118 15.96 20.38 10.03
CA SER A 118 16.54 20.27 8.69
C SER A 118 16.10 18.99 7.97
N MET A 119 15.94 17.88 8.71
CA MET A 119 15.34 16.65 8.17
C MET A 119 13.87 16.87 7.80
N TYR A 120 13.10 17.54 8.64
CA TYR A 120 11.72 17.91 8.33
C TYR A 120 11.65 18.69 7.01
N TRP A 121 12.45 19.74 6.86
CA TRP A 121 12.54 20.50 5.62
C TRP A 121 12.92 19.62 4.41
N THR A 122 13.88 18.72 4.58
CA THR A 122 14.31 17.80 3.53
C THR A 122 13.17 16.87 3.11
N ILE A 123 12.39 16.32 4.06
CA ILE A 123 11.22 15.50 3.78
C ILE A 123 10.17 16.30 3.02
N VAL A 124 9.83 17.49 3.50
CA VAL A 124 8.83 18.37 2.87
C VAL A 124 9.23 18.72 1.43
N THR A 125 10.52 18.92 1.19
CA THR A 125 11.08 19.24 -0.15
C THR A 125 11.08 18.01 -1.06
N ILE A 126 11.60 16.85 -0.61
CA ILE A 126 11.64 15.62 -1.40
C ILE A 126 10.24 15.13 -1.77
N THR A 127 9.28 15.29 -0.86
CA THR A 127 7.87 14.91 -1.12
C THR A 127 7.10 15.92 -1.95
N THR A 128 7.74 17.01 -2.38
CA THR A 128 7.14 18.09 -3.19
C THR A 128 6.00 18.85 -2.51
N VAL A 129 5.88 18.77 -1.16
CA VAL A 129 4.86 19.51 -0.40
C VAL A 129 5.18 20.99 -0.37
N GLY A 130 6.41 21.38 0.03
CA GLY A 130 6.91 22.74 -0.03
C GLY A 130 6.10 23.76 0.77
N TYR A 131 5.96 23.60 2.09
CA TYR A 131 5.22 24.54 2.92
C TYR A 131 5.79 25.98 2.89
N GLY A 132 7.10 26.13 2.62
CA GLY A 132 7.75 27.44 2.55
C GLY A 132 8.00 28.10 3.90
N ASP A 133 7.82 27.39 4.98
CA ASP A 133 8.05 27.81 6.36
C ASP A 133 9.55 27.97 6.66
N ILE A 134 10.39 27.16 6.04
CA ILE A 134 11.85 27.20 6.08
C ILE A 134 12.37 27.08 4.64
N ALA A 135 13.35 27.91 4.28
CA ALA A 135 13.98 27.85 2.96
C ALA A 135 15.46 28.25 3.06
N PRO A 136 16.35 27.61 2.27
CA PRO A 136 17.77 27.96 2.25
C PRO A 136 17.97 29.36 1.65
N SER A 137 18.81 30.15 2.29
CA SER A 137 19.12 31.53 1.88
C SER A 137 20.55 31.67 1.35
N THR A 138 21.47 30.77 1.70
CA THR A 138 22.83 30.80 1.18
C THR A 138 22.92 30.19 -0.19
N THR A 139 23.90 30.61 -1.02
CA THR A 139 24.12 30.08 -2.35
C THR A 139 24.43 28.58 -2.33
N LEU A 140 25.22 28.13 -1.35
CA LEU A 140 25.54 26.71 -1.18
C LEU A 140 24.31 25.90 -0.76
N GLY A 141 23.50 26.40 0.17
CA GLY A 141 22.26 25.75 0.58
C GLY A 141 21.25 25.67 -0.56
N GLN A 142 21.12 26.71 -1.38
CA GLN A 142 20.24 26.71 -2.56
C GLN A 142 20.72 25.71 -3.63
N THR A 143 22.04 25.56 -3.82
CA THR A 143 22.60 24.56 -4.72
C THR A 143 22.28 23.14 -4.22
N LEU A 144 22.50 22.87 -2.93
CA LEU A 144 22.16 21.59 -2.31
C LEU A 144 20.66 21.32 -2.37
N ALA A 145 19.83 22.34 -2.12
CA ALA A 145 18.38 22.24 -2.24
C ALA A 145 17.94 21.84 -3.66
N SER A 146 18.55 22.43 -4.68
CA SER A 146 18.26 22.07 -6.07
C SER A 146 18.58 20.60 -6.38
N LEU A 147 19.70 20.09 -5.84
CA LEU A 147 20.04 18.68 -5.95
C LEU A 147 19.02 17.78 -5.26
N ILE A 148 18.60 18.16 -4.03
CA ILE A 148 17.58 17.44 -3.26
C ILE A 148 16.25 17.38 -4.02
N MET A 149 15.83 18.48 -4.65
CA MET A 149 14.60 18.56 -5.44
C MET A 149 14.65 17.63 -6.67
N LEU A 150 15.77 17.57 -7.36
CA LEU A 150 15.97 16.65 -8.51
C LEU A 150 15.93 15.18 -8.06
N LEU A 151 16.59 14.85 -6.96
CA LEU A 151 16.53 13.50 -6.37
C LEU A 151 15.12 13.12 -5.94
N GLY A 152 14.37 14.07 -5.37
CA GLY A 152 12.98 13.88 -4.92
C GLY A 152 12.07 13.39 -6.04
N TYR A 153 12.25 13.91 -7.24
CA TYR A 153 11.47 13.47 -8.41
C TYR A 153 11.68 11.98 -8.71
N GLY A 154 12.93 11.50 -8.66
CA GLY A 154 13.26 10.09 -8.82
C GLY A 154 12.70 9.22 -7.70
N ILE A 155 12.76 9.72 -6.45
CA ILE A 155 12.30 9.00 -5.27
C ILE A 155 10.79 8.70 -5.32
N ILE A 156 9.96 9.62 -5.80
CA ILE A 156 8.51 9.40 -5.93
C ILE A 156 8.19 8.36 -7.01
N SER A 157 8.97 8.30 -8.07
CA SER A 157 8.73 7.41 -9.21
C SER A 157 9.00 5.94 -8.90
N VAL A 158 9.95 5.62 -8.03
CA VAL A 158 10.40 4.25 -7.75
C VAL A 158 9.30 3.38 -7.09
N PRO A 159 8.64 3.79 -5.99
CA PRO A 159 7.56 3.00 -5.40
C PRO A 159 6.39 2.76 -6.37
N THR A 160 6.04 3.78 -7.14
CA THR A 160 4.99 3.71 -8.15
C THR A 160 5.34 2.67 -9.23
N GLY A 161 6.58 2.65 -9.71
CA GLY A 161 7.08 1.66 -10.66
C GLY A 161 7.10 0.24 -10.10
N ILE A 162 7.51 0.06 -8.83
CA ILE A 162 7.55 -1.24 -8.17
C ILE A 162 6.14 -1.82 -8.04
N VAL A 163 5.17 -1.03 -7.58
CA VAL A 163 3.77 -1.46 -7.41
C VAL A 163 3.10 -1.66 -8.77
N GLY A 164 3.29 -0.73 -9.70
CA GLY A 164 2.76 -0.83 -11.06
C GLY A 164 3.25 -2.07 -11.79
N GLY A 165 4.54 -2.38 -11.70
CA GLY A 165 5.11 -3.61 -12.25
C GLY A 165 4.59 -4.89 -11.59
N ALA A 166 4.26 -4.85 -10.29
CA ALA A 166 3.67 -5.99 -9.59
C ALA A 166 2.20 -6.23 -10.00
N ILE A 167 1.46 -5.18 -10.31
CA ILE A 167 0.08 -5.27 -10.81
C ILE A 167 0.07 -5.75 -12.27
N ALA A 168 0.98 -5.24 -13.10
CA ALA A 168 1.05 -5.53 -14.52
C ALA A 168 1.54 -6.96 -14.83
N LYS A 169 2.21 -7.64 -13.88
CA LYS A 169 2.63 -9.03 -14.08
C LYS A 169 1.41 -9.92 -14.18
N PRO A 170 1.16 -10.57 -15.35
CA PRO A 170 0.15 -11.59 -15.43
C PRO A 170 0.48 -12.68 -14.39
N LYS A 171 -0.52 -13.14 -13.66
CA LYS A 171 -0.41 -14.34 -12.84
C LYS A 171 -0.21 -15.51 -13.80
N ILE A 172 1.02 -15.77 -14.19
CA ILE A 172 1.36 -17.07 -14.80
C ILE A 172 1.23 -18.07 -13.64
N PRO A 173 0.30 -19.01 -13.70
CA PRO A 173 0.22 -20.03 -12.67
C PRO A 173 1.58 -20.73 -12.63
N ARG A 174 2.21 -20.77 -11.47
CA ARG A 174 3.51 -21.46 -11.27
C ARG A 174 3.44 -22.95 -11.53
N GLU A 175 2.24 -23.48 -11.77
CA GLU A 175 2.00 -24.89 -12.06
C GLU A 175 2.50 -25.35 -13.44
N GLN A 176 3.00 -24.48 -14.32
CA GLN A 176 3.30 -24.85 -15.70
C GLN A 176 4.79 -24.82 -16.08
N CYS A 177 5.71 -24.73 -15.14
CA CYS A 177 7.15 -24.77 -15.42
C CYS A 177 7.92 -25.77 -14.54
N GLU A 178 7.27 -26.83 -14.04
CA GLU A 178 8.02 -27.96 -13.52
C GLU A 178 8.47 -28.81 -14.71
N ILE A 179 9.70 -28.57 -15.14
CA ILE A 179 10.38 -29.36 -16.14
C ILE A 179 10.77 -30.68 -15.47
N THR A 180 10.30 -31.80 -15.99
CA THR A 180 10.69 -33.11 -15.49
C THR A 180 12.07 -33.51 -16.01
N THR A 181 12.79 -34.29 -15.23
CA THR A 181 14.02 -34.96 -15.64
C THR A 181 13.76 -36.23 -16.51
N GLN A 182 12.50 -36.48 -16.87
CA GLN A 182 12.14 -37.63 -17.70
C GLN A 182 12.69 -37.47 -19.12
N SER A 183 13.53 -38.38 -19.53
CA SER A 183 14.08 -38.42 -20.88
C SER A 183 13.14 -39.19 -21.81
N CYS A 184 12.98 -38.70 -23.03
CA CYS A 184 12.18 -39.37 -24.02
C CYS A 184 12.83 -40.71 -24.41
N PRO A 185 12.10 -41.87 -24.37
CA PRO A 185 12.66 -43.16 -24.71
C PRO A 185 13.05 -43.28 -26.20
N HIS A 186 12.50 -42.44 -27.07
CA HIS A 186 12.77 -42.50 -28.52
C HIS A 186 13.93 -41.56 -28.94
N CYS A 187 14.00 -40.32 -28.44
CA CYS A 187 15.02 -39.36 -28.87
C CYS A 187 16.00 -38.97 -27.78
N SER A 188 15.89 -39.53 -26.57
CA SER A 188 16.76 -39.31 -25.40
C SER A 188 16.93 -37.84 -24.96
N LYS A 189 16.01 -36.94 -25.38
CA LYS A 189 15.97 -35.57 -24.93
C LYS A 189 15.10 -35.42 -23.67
N ASP A 190 15.56 -34.64 -22.74
CA ASP A 190 14.94 -34.32 -21.45
C ASP A 190 14.34 -32.92 -21.45
N GLY A 191 13.81 -32.51 -20.30
CA GLY A 191 13.23 -31.16 -20.10
C GLY A 191 11.81 -31.03 -20.65
N HIS A 192 10.97 -32.04 -20.46
CA HIS A 192 9.54 -32.03 -20.79
C HIS A 192 8.72 -31.40 -19.63
N ASP A 193 7.56 -30.88 -19.97
CA ASP A 193 6.63 -30.33 -18.96
C ASP A 193 6.06 -31.50 -18.13
N TYR A 194 5.78 -31.26 -16.85
CA TYR A 194 5.31 -32.24 -15.86
C TYR A 194 4.09 -33.07 -16.39
N ASN A 195 3.21 -32.40 -17.15
CA ASN A 195 1.99 -33.03 -17.71
C ASN A 195 2.13 -33.43 -19.16
N ALA A 196 3.35 -33.48 -19.74
CA ALA A 196 3.55 -33.79 -21.14
C ALA A 196 3.26 -35.25 -21.40
N LYS A 197 2.30 -35.54 -22.25
CA LYS A 197 1.98 -36.90 -22.73
C LYS A 197 2.80 -37.29 -23.95
N HIS A 198 3.41 -36.34 -24.64
CA HIS A 198 4.20 -36.54 -25.85
C HIS A 198 5.47 -35.71 -25.81
N CYS A 199 6.52 -36.22 -26.40
CA CYS A 199 7.79 -35.53 -26.50
C CYS A 199 7.69 -34.26 -27.36
N LYS A 200 8.09 -33.12 -26.88
CA LYS A 200 8.04 -31.85 -27.62
C LYS A 200 9.05 -31.77 -28.78
N TYR A 201 9.98 -32.73 -28.88
CA TYR A 201 11.01 -32.77 -29.93
C TYR A 201 10.71 -33.76 -31.04
N CYS A 202 10.22 -34.95 -30.72
CA CYS A 202 9.95 -35.99 -31.72
C CYS A 202 8.47 -36.38 -31.85
N GLY A 203 7.60 -35.87 -30.96
CA GLY A 203 6.17 -36.19 -30.98
C GLY A 203 5.79 -37.55 -30.40
N GLU A 204 6.76 -38.39 -30.02
CA GLU A 204 6.50 -39.73 -29.48
C GLU A 204 5.95 -39.67 -28.06
N LYS A 205 5.24 -40.69 -27.62
CA LYS A 205 4.65 -40.77 -26.28
C LYS A 205 5.75 -40.90 -25.23
N LEU A 206 5.64 -40.08 -24.13
CA LEU A 206 6.55 -40.08 -22.98
C LEU A 206 6.14 -41.13 -21.96
#